data_acab04ab432d9a4e28ec53e525caad43
#
_entry.id   acab04ab432d9a4e28ec53e525caad43
#
_cell.length_a   1.000
_cell.length_b   1.000
_cell.length_c   1.000
_cell.angle_alpha   90.00
_cell.angle_beta   90.00
_cell.angle_gamma   90.00
#
_symmetry.space_group_name_H-M   'P 1'
#
loop_
_entity.id
_entity.type
_entity.pdbx_description
1 polymer ?
#
loop_
_entity_poly.entity_id
_entity_poly.type
_entity_poly.pdbx_seq_one_letter_code
_entity_poly.pdbx_strand_id
1 'polypeptide(L)'
;MIIDVHHHVIGKNNPNFANLPKWDMQIDAEESERLGIGGALLSLPVSSTPEQTRAINNFLAGYASYDNKRYGILTCLPSANVEATLKEIEYSYDSLHADGFCMPSHVGGMYIGDDRMDEILAELNRRNAVVLLHPVKPGGDVPTLSVTDPSVWEFPFDTTRAIMDLLYRGKLKKYSNIKWIVSHAGGVLPYLAYRFSTVAEECKAINLSKEEILDSFKNLYYDLALSTSDTVFQTLKDMAGTSQIVFGTDAPLRPKTGTQDSVAIFKNTSIFTTEEKQNIAYNNSARLFPRFTKN
;
A
#
# COMPACT_ATOMS: atom_id res chain seq x y z
N MET A 1 3.22 -4.22 -20.30
CA MET A 1 2.17 -4.57 -19.33
C MET A 1 2.49 -3.88 -18.02
N ILE A 2 1.49 -3.32 -17.34
CA ILE A 2 1.61 -2.70 -16.01
C ILE A 2 0.89 -3.60 -15.00
N ILE A 3 1.45 -3.78 -13.81
CA ILE A 3 0.77 -4.36 -12.64
C ILE A 3 0.48 -3.23 -11.68
N ASP A 4 -0.80 -3.02 -11.36
CA ASP A 4 -1.28 -2.04 -10.40
C ASP A 4 -1.40 -2.69 -9.00
N VAL A 5 -0.48 -2.34 -8.09
CA VAL A 5 -0.46 -2.93 -6.74
C VAL A 5 -1.37 -2.20 -5.75
N HIS A 6 -1.91 -1.04 -6.14
CA HIS A 6 -2.75 -0.19 -5.31
C HIS A 6 -4.06 0.10 -6.05
N HIS A 7 -4.97 -0.86 -6.01
CA HIS A 7 -6.24 -0.81 -6.70
C HIS A 7 -7.38 -1.19 -5.75
N HIS A 8 -8.41 -0.37 -5.71
CA HIS A 8 -9.54 -0.57 -4.82
C HIS A 8 -10.77 -1.10 -5.56
N VAL A 9 -11.78 -1.46 -4.80
CA VAL A 9 -13.10 -1.82 -5.32
C VAL A 9 -14.17 -0.90 -4.74
N ILE A 10 -15.20 -0.62 -5.54
CA ILE A 10 -16.38 0.11 -5.06
C ILE A 10 -17.55 -0.85 -5.04
N GLY A 11 -18.13 -1.07 -3.85
CA GLY A 11 -19.34 -1.86 -3.73
C GLY A 11 -20.52 -1.17 -4.41
N LYS A 12 -21.32 -1.90 -5.19
CA LYS A 12 -22.56 -1.39 -5.76
C LYS A 12 -23.41 -0.79 -4.64
N ASN A 13 -23.91 0.44 -4.85
CA ASN A 13 -24.78 1.15 -3.91
C ASN A 13 -24.15 1.59 -2.58
N ASN A 14 -22.82 1.72 -2.49
CA ASN A 14 -22.21 2.29 -1.29
C ASN A 14 -22.44 3.83 -1.27
N PRO A 15 -23.22 4.37 -0.32
CA PRO A 15 -23.55 5.80 -0.28
C PRO A 15 -22.31 6.71 -0.09
N ASN A 16 -21.23 6.19 0.50
CA ASN A 16 -19.98 6.93 0.68
C ASN A 16 -19.28 7.22 -0.65
N PHE A 17 -19.65 6.50 -1.71
CA PHE A 17 -19.05 6.63 -3.03
C PHE A 17 -20.06 7.10 -4.09
N ALA A 18 -21.18 7.69 -3.67
CA ALA A 18 -22.25 8.17 -4.58
C ALA A 18 -21.77 9.20 -5.62
N ASN A 19 -20.71 9.96 -5.29
CA ASN A 19 -20.15 10.99 -6.16
C ASN A 19 -19.02 10.47 -7.07
N LEU A 20 -18.62 9.20 -6.92
CA LEU A 20 -17.62 8.60 -7.79
C LEU A 20 -18.25 8.13 -9.10
N PRO A 21 -17.47 7.99 -10.18
CA PRO A 21 -17.93 7.42 -11.44
C PRO A 21 -18.56 6.04 -11.23
N LYS A 22 -19.52 5.68 -12.07
CA LYS A 22 -20.03 4.31 -12.11
C LYS A 22 -18.85 3.34 -12.31
N TRP A 23 -18.79 2.36 -11.45
CA TRP A 23 -17.75 1.35 -11.47
C TRP A 23 -18.34 -0.05 -11.31
N ASP A 24 -17.84 -0.99 -12.07
CA ASP A 24 -17.98 -2.42 -11.92
C ASP A 24 -16.78 -3.10 -12.55
N MET A 25 -16.66 -4.43 -12.41
CA MET A 25 -15.50 -5.16 -12.91
C MET A 25 -15.36 -5.12 -14.43
N GLN A 26 -16.44 -4.98 -15.18
CA GLN A 26 -16.38 -4.84 -16.63
C GLN A 26 -15.79 -3.48 -17.01
N ILE A 27 -16.33 -2.39 -16.43
CA ILE A 27 -15.83 -1.02 -16.65
C ILE A 27 -14.36 -0.93 -16.25
N ASP A 28 -13.99 -1.56 -15.15
CA ASP A 28 -12.61 -1.59 -14.68
C ASP A 28 -11.67 -2.32 -15.64
N ALA A 29 -12.07 -3.50 -16.09
CA ALA A 29 -11.29 -4.29 -17.03
C ALA A 29 -11.08 -3.58 -18.38
N GLU A 30 -12.13 -2.94 -18.92
CA GLU A 30 -12.07 -2.17 -20.16
C GLU A 30 -11.13 -0.96 -20.04
N GLU A 31 -11.22 -0.22 -18.92
CA GLU A 31 -10.36 0.93 -18.66
C GLU A 31 -8.89 0.51 -18.44
N SER A 32 -8.67 -0.54 -17.65
CA SER A 32 -7.35 -1.11 -17.40
C SER A 32 -6.68 -1.57 -18.69
N GLU A 33 -7.41 -2.26 -19.56
CA GLU A 33 -6.91 -2.71 -20.86
C GLU A 33 -6.50 -1.51 -21.74
N ARG A 34 -7.36 -0.50 -21.83
CA ARG A 34 -7.08 0.72 -22.58
C ARG A 34 -5.81 1.44 -22.10
N LEU A 35 -5.51 1.37 -20.80
CA LEU A 35 -4.31 1.98 -20.20
C LEU A 35 -3.07 1.09 -20.25
N GLY A 36 -3.23 -0.19 -20.59
CA GLY A 36 -2.15 -1.18 -20.60
C GLY A 36 -1.84 -1.76 -19.21
N ILE A 37 -2.81 -1.67 -18.29
CA ILE A 37 -2.77 -2.31 -16.97
C ILE A 37 -3.25 -3.75 -17.18
N GLY A 38 -2.33 -4.71 -17.14
CA GLY A 38 -2.62 -6.12 -17.38
C GLY A 38 -2.82 -6.94 -16.11
N GLY A 39 -2.53 -6.38 -14.94
CA GLY A 39 -2.79 -7.00 -13.64
C GLY A 39 -3.09 -5.96 -12.57
N ALA A 40 -3.93 -6.30 -11.59
CA ALA A 40 -4.21 -5.42 -10.45
C ALA A 40 -4.44 -6.22 -9.15
N LEU A 41 -4.04 -5.63 -8.02
CA LEU A 41 -4.27 -6.16 -6.67
C LEU A 41 -5.46 -5.43 -6.05
N LEU A 42 -6.61 -6.09 -5.99
CA LEU A 42 -7.83 -5.53 -5.42
C LEU A 42 -7.73 -5.46 -3.89
N SER A 43 -8.03 -4.32 -3.31
CA SER A 43 -7.90 -4.08 -1.88
C SER A 43 -8.95 -3.12 -1.33
N LEU A 44 -9.11 -3.13 -0.01
CA LEU A 44 -9.84 -2.10 0.74
C LEU A 44 -9.07 -1.79 2.03
N PRO A 45 -8.75 -0.51 2.33
CA PRO A 45 -7.95 -0.14 3.50
C PRO A 45 -8.83 -0.02 4.76
N VAL A 46 -9.46 -1.12 5.16
CA VAL A 46 -10.38 -1.13 6.31
C VAL A 46 -9.95 -2.15 7.35
N SER A 47 -10.22 -1.84 8.62
CA SER A 47 -10.23 -2.80 9.72
C SER A 47 -11.60 -2.71 10.40
N SER A 48 -12.23 -3.85 10.62
CA SER A 48 -13.61 -3.92 11.09
C SER A 48 -13.78 -5.08 12.07
N THR A 49 -15.03 -5.41 12.43
CA THR A 49 -15.26 -6.63 13.22
C THR A 49 -14.80 -7.87 12.43
N PRO A 50 -14.47 -8.98 13.10
CA PRO A 50 -14.05 -10.20 12.41
C PRO A 50 -15.04 -10.67 11.33
N GLU A 51 -16.34 -10.61 11.62
CA GLU A 51 -17.41 -11.03 10.69
C GLU A 51 -17.48 -10.11 9.46
N GLN A 52 -17.39 -8.80 9.68
CA GLN A 52 -17.40 -7.82 8.60
C GLN A 52 -16.13 -7.93 7.74
N THR A 53 -14.98 -8.10 8.38
CA THR A 53 -13.71 -8.30 7.65
C THR A 53 -13.77 -9.55 6.77
N ARG A 54 -14.27 -10.67 7.30
CA ARG A 54 -14.49 -11.91 6.56
C ARG A 54 -15.40 -11.69 5.35
N ALA A 55 -16.51 -10.96 5.54
CA ALA A 55 -17.45 -10.64 4.46
C ALA A 55 -16.79 -9.77 3.37
N ILE A 56 -15.99 -8.80 3.77
CA ILE A 56 -15.22 -7.95 2.84
C ILE A 56 -14.22 -8.77 2.05
N ASN A 57 -13.48 -9.67 2.69
CA ASN A 57 -12.48 -10.50 2.02
C ASN A 57 -13.11 -11.48 1.03
N ASN A 58 -14.25 -12.09 1.38
CA ASN A 58 -15.02 -12.90 0.45
C ASN A 58 -15.56 -12.10 -0.73
N PHE A 59 -15.96 -10.86 -0.51
CA PHE A 59 -16.37 -9.94 -1.57
C PHE A 59 -15.22 -9.59 -2.51
N LEU A 60 -14.02 -9.29 -1.99
CA LEU A 60 -12.82 -9.08 -2.81
C LEU A 60 -12.48 -10.30 -3.67
N ALA A 61 -12.51 -11.50 -3.07
CA ALA A 61 -12.27 -12.75 -3.80
C ALA A 61 -13.33 -13.00 -4.90
N GLY A 62 -14.60 -12.67 -4.61
CA GLY A 62 -15.66 -12.71 -5.61
C GLY A 62 -15.43 -11.78 -6.78
N TYR A 63 -14.93 -10.56 -6.54
CA TYR A 63 -14.56 -9.65 -7.62
C TYR A 63 -13.35 -10.14 -8.42
N ALA A 64 -12.29 -10.62 -7.76
CA ALA A 64 -11.11 -11.13 -8.44
C ALA A 64 -11.42 -12.36 -9.32
N SER A 65 -12.46 -13.14 -8.99
CA SER A 65 -12.90 -14.26 -9.79
C SER A 65 -13.49 -13.90 -11.16
N TYR A 66 -13.79 -12.62 -11.40
CA TYR A 66 -14.20 -12.12 -12.72
C TYR A 66 -13.15 -12.40 -13.80
N ASP A 67 -11.87 -12.16 -13.46
CA ASP A 67 -10.73 -12.56 -14.26
C ASP A 67 -9.54 -12.85 -13.33
N ASN A 68 -9.39 -14.09 -12.91
CA ASN A 68 -8.37 -14.50 -11.95
C ASN A 68 -6.94 -14.49 -12.47
N LYS A 69 -6.74 -14.22 -13.76
CA LYS A 69 -5.41 -13.97 -14.33
C LYS A 69 -5.01 -12.51 -14.20
N ARG A 70 -5.98 -11.62 -14.30
CA ARG A 70 -5.80 -10.18 -14.18
C ARG A 70 -5.80 -9.72 -12.72
N TYR A 71 -6.73 -10.23 -11.90
CA TYR A 71 -6.95 -9.72 -10.55
C TYR A 71 -6.43 -10.67 -9.47
N GLY A 72 -5.63 -10.10 -8.58
CA GLY A 72 -5.28 -10.68 -7.28
C GLY A 72 -5.98 -9.92 -6.16
N ILE A 73 -5.77 -10.35 -4.91
CA ILE A 73 -6.36 -9.71 -3.74
C ILE A 73 -5.34 -9.47 -2.62
N LEU A 74 -5.46 -8.29 -2.01
CA LEU A 74 -4.85 -7.97 -0.73
C LEU A 74 -5.98 -7.87 0.29
N THR A 75 -6.08 -8.87 1.16
CA THR A 75 -7.20 -8.97 2.12
C THR A 75 -7.03 -8.03 3.30
N CYS A 76 -8.15 -7.65 3.92
CA CYS A 76 -8.17 -6.86 5.14
C CYS A 76 -7.94 -7.74 6.38
N LEU A 77 -7.52 -7.12 7.49
CA LEU A 77 -7.36 -7.79 8.78
C LEU A 77 -8.16 -7.07 9.88
N PRO A 78 -8.83 -7.81 10.81
CA PRO A 78 -9.52 -7.23 11.96
C PRO A 78 -8.53 -6.86 13.07
N SER A 79 -7.58 -5.98 12.78
CA SER A 79 -6.33 -5.75 13.53
C SER A 79 -6.51 -5.35 15.00
N ALA A 80 -7.71 -4.97 15.43
CA ALA A 80 -8.01 -4.70 16.84
C ALA A 80 -8.19 -5.99 17.69
N ASN A 81 -8.32 -7.15 17.06
CA ASN A 81 -8.51 -8.45 17.71
C ASN A 81 -7.45 -9.45 17.22
N VAL A 82 -6.44 -9.70 18.03
CA VAL A 82 -5.28 -10.52 17.66
C VAL A 82 -5.69 -11.92 17.23
N GLU A 83 -6.48 -12.64 18.06
CA GLU A 83 -6.90 -14.02 17.76
C GLU A 83 -7.69 -14.11 16.45
N ALA A 84 -8.64 -13.20 16.25
CA ALA A 84 -9.42 -13.16 15.02
C ALA A 84 -8.53 -12.83 13.82
N THR A 85 -7.55 -11.96 14.00
CA THR A 85 -6.59 -11.58 12.94
C THR A 85 -5.73 -12.75 12.52
N LEU A 86 -5.22 -13.55 13.45
CA LEU A 86 -4.44 -14.75 13.14
C LEU A 86 -5.26 -15.77 12.35
N LYS A 87 -6.53 -15.98 12.74
CA LYS A 87 -7.46 -16.83 11.99
C LYS A 87 -7.79 -16.27 10.59
N GLU A 88 -7.86 -14.94 10.45
CA GLU A 88 -8.13 -14.32 9.16
C GLU A 88 -6.91 -14.38 8.23
N ILE A 89 -5.68 -14.30 8.76
CA ILE A 89 -4.46 -14.52 7.99
C ILE A 89 -4.43 -15.94 7.41
N GLU A 90 -4.72 -16.94 8.22
CA GLU A 90 -4.80 -18.35 7.78
C GLU A 90 -5.86 -18.52 6.69
N TYR A 91 -7.09 -18.05 6.94
CA TYR A 91 -8.18 -18.15 5.97
C TYR A 91 -7.88 -17.44 4.65
N SER A 92 -7.28 -16.27 4.70
CA SER A 92 -6.91 -15.49 3.52
C SER A 92 -5.96 -16.26 2.59
N TYR A 93 -4.94 -16.91 3.16
CA TYR A 93 -4.01 -17.69 2.36
C TYR A 93 -4.58 -19.05 1.93
N ASP A 94 -5.19 -19.77 2.85
CA ASP A 94 -5.53 -21.19 2.61
C ASP A 94 -6.85 -21.35 1.84
N SER A 95 -7.82 -20.44 2.05
CA SER A 95 -9.14 -20.51 1.42
C SER A 95 -9.33 -19.51 0.30
N LEU A 96 -8.85 -18.28 0.45
CA LEU A 96 -9.03 -17.23 -0.56
C LEU A 96 -7.85 -17.12 -1.53
N HIS A 97 -6.73 -17.78 -1.25
CA HIS A 97 -5.49 -17.71 -2.03
C HIS A 97 -5.04 -16.26 -2.24
N ALA A 98 -5.12 -15.48 -1.17
CA ALA A 98 -4.74 -14.07 -1.16
C ALA A 98 -3.25 -13.89 -1.50
N ASP A 99 -2.94 -12.81 -2.19
CA ASP A 99 -1.57 -12.46 -2.58
C ASP A 99 -0.83 -11.71 -1.45
N GLY A 100 -1.58 -11.18 -0.50
CA GLY A 100 -1.07 -10.42 0.63
C GLY A 100 -2.19 -9.72 1.38
N PHE A 101 -1.85 -8.65 2.07
CA PHE A 101 -2.78 -7.92 2.93
C PHE A 101 -2.76 -6.41 2.63
N CYS A 102 -3.91 -5.77 2.81
CA CYS A 102 -4.02 -4.32 2.88
C CYS A 102 -4.34 -3.94 4.33
N MET A 103 -3.44 -3.24 4.99
CA MET A 103 -3.59 -2.83 6.38
C MET A 103 -3.69 -1.32 6.49
N PRO A 104 -4.65 -0.79 7.28
CA PRO A 104 -4.66 0.62 7.60
C PRO A 104 -3.43 0.98 8.46
N SER A 105 -2.97 2.22 8.34
CA SER A 105 -1.85 2.79 9.11
C SER A 105 -2.04 2.67 10.62
N HIS A 106 -3.29 2.73 11.08
CA HIS A 106 -3.68 2.57 12.48
C HIS A 106 -5.13 2.07 12.61
N VAL A 107 -5.49 1.57 13.79
CA VAL A 107 -6.86 1.23 14.18
C VAL A 107 -7.22 2.02 15.43
N GLY A 108 -8.17 2.95 15.29
CA GLY A 108 -8.59 3.81 16.41
C GLY A 108 -7.46 4.66 17.01
N GLY A 109 -6.47 5.07 16.23
CA GLY A 109 -5.29 5.80 16.69
C GLY A 109 -4.13 4.93 17.19
N MET A 110 -4.31 3.61 17.28
CA MET A 110 -3.23 2.67 17.56
C MET A 110 -2.49 2.35 16.26
N TYR A 111 -1.30 2.87 16.09
CA TYR A 111 -0.46 2.60 14.93
C TYR A 111 0.04 1.16 14.90
N ILE A 112 0.35 0.66 13.71
CA ILE A 112 0.68 -0.76 13.49
C ILE A 112 2.02 -1.21 14.10
N GLY A 113 2.87 -0.28 14.53
CA GLY A 113 4.09 -0.58 15.29
C GLY A 113 3.85 -0.84 16.78
N ASP A 114 2.65 -0.63 17.31
CA ASP A 114 2.30 -0.85 18.71
C ASP A 114 2.59 -2.31 19.14
N ASP A 115 3.03 -2.52 20.37
CA ASP A 115 3.42 -3.85 20.87
C ASP A 115 2.26 -4.86 20.88
N ARG A 116 1.02 -4.36 20.93
CA ARG A 116 -0.19 -5.20 20.79
C ARG A 116 -0.31 -5.85 19.42
N MET A 117 0.41 -5.35 18.41
CA MET A 117 0.47 -5.92 17.05
C MET A 117 1.54 -7.00 16.90
N ASP A 118 2.36 -7.26 17.91
CA ASP A 118 3.54 -8.12 17.78
C ASP A 118 3.23 -9.54 17.31
N GLU A 119 2.17 -10.17 17.81
CA GLU A 119 1.78 -11.51 17.38
C GLU A 119 1.32 -11.51 15.92
N ILE A 120 0.61 -10.49 15.49
CA ILE A 120 0.16 -10.32 14.10
C ILE A 120 1.39 -10.12 13.19
N LEU A 121 2.29 -9.21 13.58
CA LEU A 121 3.50 -8.94 12.82
C LEU A 121 4.43 -10.17 12.77
N ALA A 122 4.51 -10.96 13.84
CA ALA A 122 5.28 -12.20 13.86
C ALA A 122 4.72 -13.24 12.86
N GLU A 123 3.40 -13.40 12.79
CA GLU A 123 2.76 -14.31 11.83
C GLU A 123 2.92 -13.84 10.38
N LEU A 124 2.73 -12.54 10.11
CA LEU A 124 3.01 -11.96 8.79
C LEU A 124 4.47 -12.15 8.39
N ASN A 125 5.40 -11.95 9.32
CA ASN A 125 6.83 -12.16 9.11
C ASN A 125 7.17 -13.64 8.81
N ARG A 126 6.56 -14.57 9.55
CA ARG A 126 6.75 -16.02 9.35
C ARG A 126 6.31 -16.45 7.94
N ARG A 127 5.27 -15.83 7.43
CA ARG A 127 4.71 -16.10 6.09
C ARG A 127 5.40 -15.32 4.96
N ASN A 128 6.38 -14.47 5.25
CA ASN A 128 6.99 -13.54 4.28
C ASN A 128 5.94 -12.69 3.55
N ALA A 129 4.93 -12.24 4.30
CA ALA A 129 3.76 -11.58 3.73
C ALA A 129 4.11 -10.28 3.01
N VAL A 130 3.38 -9.99 1.93
CA VAL A 130 3.34 -8.67 1.31
C VAL A 130 2.20 -7.88 1.94
N VAL A 131 2.48 -6.68 2.40
CA VAL A 131 1.50 -5.81 3.06
C VAL A 131 1.50 -4.43 2.40
N LEU A 132 0.37 -4.06 1.79
CA LEU A 132 0.10 -2.69 1.40
C LEU A 132 -0.32 -1.90 2.65
N LEU A 133 0.53 -0.99 3.08
CA LEU A 133 0.25 -0.07 4.17
C LEU A 133 -0.49 1.14 3.64
N HIS A 134 -1.77 1.23 3.94
CA HIS A 134 -2.62 2.29 3.43
C HIS A 134 -3.00 3.28 4.55
N PRO A 135 -2.87 4.60 4.31
CA PRO A 135 -3.28 5.60 5.30
C PRO A 135 -4.80 5.61 5.50
N VAL A 136 -5.19 6.09 6.66
CA VAL A 136 -6.56 6.44 6.99
C VAL A 136 -6.59 7.83 7.62
N LYS A 137 -7.78 8.38 7.84
CA LYS A 137 -7.89 9.66 8.58
C LYS A 137 -7.23 9.49 9.95
N PRO A 138 -6.28 10.36 10.34
CA PRO A 138 -5.63 10.30 11.63
C PRO A 138 -6.64 10.16 12.78
N GLY A 139 -6.34 9.26 13.71
CA GLY A 139 -7.18 9.00 14.87
C GLY A 139 -6.74 9.76 16.12
N GLY A 140 -7.53 9.65 17.19
CA GLY A 140 -7.24 10.30 18.47
C GLY A 140 -7.35 11.83 18.39
N ASP A 141 -6.51 12.49 19.19
CA ASP A 141 -6.52 13.97 19.32
C ASP A 141 -5.63 14.68 18.29
N VAL A 142 -5.30 14.04 17.18
CA VAL A 142 -4.53 14.69 16.11
C VAL A 142 -5.41 15.73 15.44
N PRO A 143 -5.08 17.02 15.53
CA PRO A 143 -5.83 18.06 14.83
C PRO A 143 -5.73 17.85 13.32
N THR A 144 -6.87 17.73 12.66
CA THR A 144 -6.96 17.60 11.20
C THR A 144 -7.50 18.88 10.58
N LEU A 145 -7.12 19.16 9.34
CA LEU A 145 -7.71 20.30 8.62
C LEU A 145 -9.17 20.01 8.30
N SER A 146 -10.06 20.94 8.68
CA SER A 146 -11.50 20.83 8.44
C SER A 146 -11.95 21.34 7.08
N VAL A 147 -11.03 21.92 6.31
CA VAL A 147 -11.33 22.62 5.04
C VAL A 147 -11.24 21.75 3.81
N THR A 148 -10.79 20.50 3.95
CA THR A 148 -10.63 19.58 2.82
C THR A 148 -10.84 18.13 3.25
N ASP A 149 -11.02 17.24 2.27
CA ASP A 149 -11.05 15.81 2.51
C ASP A 149 -9.70 15.33 3.08
N PRO A 150 -9.69 14.48 4.11
CA PRO A 150 -8.45 13.97 4.71
C PRO A 150 -7.51 13.29 3.71
N SER A 151 -8.02 12.68 2.65
CA SER A 151 -7.19 12.03 1.62
C SER A 151 -6.28 13.01 0.88
N VAL A 152 -6.65 14.29 0.81
CA VAL A 152 -5.85 15.31 0.12
C VAL A 152 -4.59 15.69 0.90
N TRP A 153 -4.71 15.77 2.23
CA TRP A 153 -3.66 16.30 3.09
C TRP A 153 -3.16 15.31 4.13
N GLU A 154 -4.08 14.71 4.90
CA GLU A 154 -3.70 13.95 6.09
C GLU A 154 -3.06 12.59 5.75
N PHE A 155 -3.51 11.93 4.67
CA PHE A 155 -3.05 10.59 4.32
C PHE A 155 -1.53 10.49 4.11
N PRO A 156 -0.84 11.40 3.38
CA PRO A 156 0.61 11.36 3.27
C PRO A 156 1.35 11.46 4.62
N PHE A 157 0.83 12.26 5.52
CA PHE A 157 1.41 12.40 6.87
C PHE A 157 1.13 11.18 7.74
N ASP A 158 -0.04 10.59 7.62
CA ASP A 158 -0.43 9.41 8.38
C ASP A 158 0.37 8.17 7.96
N THR A 159 0.58 7.99 6.65
CA THR A 159 1.52 6.98 6.12
C THR A 159 2.90 7.15 6.75
N THR A 160 3.42 8.37 6.77
CA THR A 160 4.73 8.66 7.35
C THR A 160 4.78 8.34 8.85
N ARG A 161 3.73 8.71 9.62
CA ARG A 161 3.64 8.37 11.05
C ARG A 161 3.68 6.86 11.29
N ALA A 162 2.96 6.07 10.49
CA ALA A 162 2.94 4.62 10.63
C ALA A 162 4.33 3.99 10.40
N ILE A 163 5.06 4.45 9.39
CA ILE A 163 6.41 3.97 9.12
C ILE A 163 7.38 4.39 10.23
N MET A 164 7.27 5.63 10.72
CA MET A 164 8.11 6.09 11.82
C MET A 164 7.82 5.34 13.13
N ASP A 165 6.56 4.98 13.39
CA ASP A 165 6.17 4.17 14.54
C ASP A 165 6.78 2.75 14.44
N LEU A 166 6.67 2.10 13.27
CA LEU A 166 7.33 0.81 13.01
C LEU A 166 8.86 0.88 13.18
N LEU A 167 9.49 1.95 12.67
CA LEU A 167 10.92 2.14 12.77
C LEU A 167 11.36 2.35 14.22
N TYR A 168 10.77 3.33 14.91
CA TYR A 168 11.20 3.72 16.26
C TYR A 168 10.92 2.65 17.32
N ARG A 169 9.94 1.78 17.08
CA ARG A 169 9.70 0.59 17.90
C ARG A 169 10.53 -0.63 17.47
N GLY A 170 11.43 -0.47 16.49
CA GLY A 170 12.31 -1.54 15.99
C GLY A 170 11.60 -2.65 15.21
N LYS A 171 10.31 -2.45 14.85
CA LYS A 171 9.49 -3.49 14.20
C LYS A 171 9.95 -3.79 12.78
N LEU A 172 10.43 -2.77 12.01
CA LEU A 172 10.97 -2.98 10.67
C LEU A 172 12.18 -3.95 10.69
N LYS A 173 13.06 -3.82 11.68
CA LYS A 173 14.22 -4.72 11.86
C LYS A 173 13.80 -6.08 12.40
N LYS A 174 12.91 -6.10 13.41
CA LYS A 174 12.44 -7.34 14.07
C LYS A 174 11.67 -8.24 13.11
N TYR A 175 10.85 -7.66 12.23
CA TYR A 175 9.98 -8.37 11.30
C TYR A 175 10.38 -8.13 9.84
N SER A 176 11.66 -8.33 9.54
CA SER A 176 12.31 -7.96 8.27
C SER A 176 11.85 -8.77 7.04
N ASN A 177 11.15 -9.89 7.25
CA ASN A 177 10.61 -10.68 6.14
C ASN A 177 9.31 -10.11 5.57
N ILE A 178 8.60 -9.23 6.29
CA ILE A 178 7.42 -8.55 5.76
C ILE A 178 7.85 -7.62 4.63
N LYS A 179 7.20 -7.73 3.48
CA LYS A 179 7.41 -6.85 2.33
C LYS A 179 6.39 -5.72 2.38
N TRP A 180 6.79 -4.61 2.96
CA TRP A 180 5.93 -3.43 3.07
C TRP A 180 5.89 -2.66 1.76
N ILE A 181 4.69 -2.49 1.18
CA ILE A 181 4.42 -1.52 0.13
C ILE A 181 3.81 -0.30 0.82
N VAL A 182 4.48 0.82 0.73
CA VAL A 182 4.07 2.07 1.39
C VAL A 182 3.33 2.93 0.38
N SER A 183 2.07 3.22 0.67
CA SER A 183 1.17 3.95 -0.24
C SER A 183 1.63 5.38 -0.53
N HIS A 184 1.26 5.87 -1.70
CA HIS A 184 1.43 7.28 -2.11
C HIS A 184 2.87 7.75 -2.02
N ALA A 185 3.80 6.97 -2.62
CA ALA A 185 5.23 7.25 -2.60
C ALA A 185 5.83 7.36 -1.18
N GLY A 186 5.19 6.74 -0.18
CA GLY A 186 5.64 6.83 1.21
C GLY A 186 5.26 8.15 1.91
N GLY A 187 4.31 8.89 1.34
CA GLY A 187 3.89 10.17 1.90
C GLY A 187 4.99 11.22 1.86
N VAL A 188 5.34 11.79 3.02
CA VAL A 188 6.44 12.76 3.12
C VAL A 188 7.76 12.11 3.57
N LEU A 189 7.78 10.80 3.80
CA LEU A 189 8.96 10.06 4.25
C LEU A 189 10.19 10.30 3.37
N PRO A 190 10.13 10.16 2.02
CA PRO A 190 11.31 10.32 1.18
C PRO A 190 11.93 11.72 1.28
N TYR A 191 11.11 12.74 1.36
CA TYR A 191 11.57 14.12 1.52
C TYR A 191 12.25 14.37 2.86
N LEU A 192 11.79 13.72 3.94
CA LEU A 192 12.28 13.90 5.30
C LEU A 192 13.27 12.82 5.76
N ALA A 193 13.63 11.85 4.92
CA ALA A 193 14.46 10.70 5.30
C ALA A 193 15.79 11.10 5.94
N TYR A 194 16.48 12.10 5.36
CA TYR A 194 17.72 12.62 5.93
C TYR A 194 17.50 13.23 7.32
N ARG A 195 16.45 14.04 7.50
CA ARG A 195 16.12 14.62 8.81
C ARG A 195 15.81 13.54 9.85
N PHE A 196 14.99 12.55 9.48
CA PHE A 196 14.62 11.46 10.39
C PHE A 196 15.84 10.66 10.84
N SER A 197 16.77 10.37 9.93
CA SER A 197 17.99 9.62 10.28
C SER A 197 18.95 10.44 11.13
N THR A 198 19.28 11.67 10.72
CA THR A 198 20.29 12.50 11.39
C THR A 198 19.82 12.98 12.78
N VAL A 199 18.62 13.54 12.86
CA VAL A 199 18.11 14.08 14.14
C VAL A 199 17.81 12.94 15.12
N ALA A 200 17.34 11.78 14.65
CA ALA A 200 17.09 10.63 15.53
C ALA A 200 18.40 10.11 16.17
N GLU A 201 19.48 10.06 15.40
CA GLU A 201 20.80 9.67 15.90
C GLU A 201 21.35 10.70 16.90
N GLU A 202 21.33 12.00 16.53
CA GLU A 202 21.80 13.09 17.40
C GLU A 202 21.04 13.16 18.74
N CYS A 203 19.73 13.01 18.69
CA CYS A 203 18.87 13.02 19.88
C CYS A 203 18.85 11.70 20.65
N LYS A 204 19.52 10.65 20.14
CA LYS A 204 19.46 9.28 20.68
C LYS A 204 18.02 8.79 20.86
N ALA A 205 17.13 9.19 19.95
CA ALA A 205 15.72 8.86 19.99
C ALA A 205 15.47 7.36 19.75
N ILE A 206 16.44 6.69 19.10
CA ILE A 206 16.39 5.27 18.78
C ILE A 206 17.82 4.71 18.80
N ASN A 207 17.96 3.43 19.12
CA ASN A 207 19.25 2.75 19.10
C ASN A 207 19.56 2.17 17.70
N LEU A 208 19.56 3.05 16.70
CA LEU A 208 19.97 2.77 15.33
C LEU A 208 20.86 3.91 14.84
N SER A 209 21.88 3.60 14.05
CA SER A 209 22.68 4.60 13.37
C SER A 209 21.89 5.26 12.24
N LYS A 210 22.38 6.40 11.77
CA LYS A 210 21.84 7.08 10.60
C LYS A 210 21.74 6.16 9.39
N GLU A 211 22.79 5.37 9.14
CA GLU A 211 22.86 4.42 8.03
C GLU A 211 21.82 3.31 8.17
N GLU A 212 21.65 2.73 9.38
CA GLU A 212 20.63 1.70 9.64
C GLU A 212 19.21 2.23 9.42
N ILE A 213 18.95 3.49 9.78
CA ILE A 213 17.66 4.14 9.54
C ILE A 213 17.42 4.32 8.03
N LEU A 214 18.40 4.86 7.30
CA LEU A 214 18.30 5.03 5.86
C LEU A 214 18.15 3.70 5.12
N ASP A 215 18.88 2.67 5.55
CA ASP A 215 18.75 1.32 4.98
C ASP A 215 17.38 0.70 5.27
N SER A 216 16.79 0.98 6.44
CA SER A 216 15.41 0.58 6.74
C SER A 216 14.43 1.17 5.73
N PHE A 217 14.60 2.43 5.34
CA PHE A 217 13.75 3.07 4.32
C PHE A 217 13.99 2.50 2.92
N LYS A 218 15.25 2.19 2.56
CA LYS A 218 15.58 1.55 1.27
C LYS A 218 14.99 0.16 1.11
N ASN A 219 14.67 -0.53 2.19
CA ASN A 219 14.11 -1.87 2.16
C ASN A 219 12.58 -1.90 2.02
N LEU A 220 11.91 -0.74 2.05
CA LEU A 220 10.49 -0.61 1.79
C LEU A 220 10.22 -0.54 0.28
N TYR A 221 9.04 -0.98 -0.13
CA TYR A 221 8.53 -0.73 -1.48
C TYR A 221 7.63 0.51 -1.47
N TYR A 222 7.65 1.27 -2.55
CA TYR A 222 6.92 2.52 -2.69
C TYR A 222 6.03 2.45 -3.92
N ASP A 223 4.73 2.59 -3.76
CA ASP A 223 3.86 2.71 -4.92
C ASP A 223 3.84 4.15 -5.47
N LEU A 224 3.28 4.31 -6.65
CA LEU A 224 3.18 5.62 -7.31
C LEU A 224 1.76 6.19 -7.27
N ALA A 225 0.85 5.58 -6.53
CA ALA A 225 -0.53 6.02 -6.47
C ALA A 225 -0.62 7.49 -6.05
N LEU A 226 -1.35 8.30 -6.82
CA LEU A 226 -1.55 9.73 -6.62
C LEU A 226 -0.27 10.58 -6.50
N SER A 227 0.88 10.02 -6.83
CA SER A 227 2.19 10.64 -6.59
C SER A 227 3.06 10.62 -7.85
N THR A 228 2.43 10.64 -9.02
CA THR A 228 3.10 10.62 -10.32
C THR A 228 3.56 12.01 -10.74
N SER A 229 4.80 12.35 -10.42
CA SER A 229 5.48 13.56 -10.92
C SER A 229 6.99 13.33 -10.98
N ASP A 230 7.68 14.04 -11.85
CA ASP A 230 9.15 13.91 -12.00
C ASP A 230 9.89 14.20 -10.69
N THR A 231 9.41 15.13 -9.88
CA THR A 231 9.98 15.43 -8.55
C THR A 231 9.90 14.22 -7.62
N VAL A 232 8.73 13.57 -7.54
CA VAL A 232 8.54 12.37 -6.71
C VAL A 232 9.39 11.22 -7.25
N PHE A 233 9.40 11.00 -8.56
CA PHE A 233 10.18 9.94 -9.20
C PHE A 233 11.67 10.07 -8.90
N GLN A 234 12.21 11.29 -9.03
CA GLN A 234 13.63 11.56 -8.73
C GLN A 234 13.92 11.31 -7.25
N THR A 235 13.06 11.81 -6.36
CA THR A 235 13.25 11.64 -4.91
C THR A 235 13.24 10.16 -4.50
N LEU A 236 12.32 9.35 -5.03
CA LEU A 236 12.28 7.91 -4.76
C LEU A 236 13.49 7.19 -5.35
N LYS A 237 13.88 7.53 -6.58
CA LYS A 237 15.05 6.96 -7.25
C LYS A 237 16.33 7.20 -6.45
N ASP A 238 16.51 8.42 -5.92
CA ASP A 238 17.68 8.79 -5.13
C ASP A 238 17.70 8.14 -3.74
N MET A 239 16.53 8.02 -3.11
CA MET A 239 16.43 7.48 -1.74
C MET A 239 16.46 5.96 -1.71
N ALA A 240 15.61 5.30 -2.51
CA ALA A 240 15.36 3.85 -2.41
C ALA A 240 15.88 3.04 -3.61
N GLY A 241 16.16 3.72 -4.73
CA GLY A 241 16.46 3.05 -5.99
C GLY A 241 15.21 2.48 -6.68
N THR A 242 15.31 2.25 -7.98
CA THR A 242 14.16 1.87 -8.82
C THR A 242 13.66 0.44 -8.58
N SER A 243 14.48 -0.42 -7.96
CA SER A 243 14.07 -1.80 -7.61
C SER A 243 13.01 -1.87 -6.51
N GLN A 244 12.82 -0.79 -5.77
CA GLN A 244 11.86 -0.67 -4.66
C GLN A 244 10.62 0.16 -5.06
N ILE A 245 10.52 0.59 -6.29
CA ILE A 245 9.35 1.32 -6.79
C ILE A 245 8.43 0.34 -7.52
N VAL A 246 7.15 0.39 -7.22
CA VAL A 246 6.08 -0.38 -7.87
C VAL A 246 4.99 0.56 -8.38
N PHE A 247 4.25 0.14 -9.41
CA PHE A 247 3.20 0.99 -9.95
C PHE A 247 1.89 0.80 -9.18
N GLY A 248 1.20 1.91 -8.89
CA GLY A 248 -0.11 1.94 -8.25
C GLY A 248 -0.93 3.13 -8.76
N THR A 249 -2.25 3.03 -8.77
CA THR A 249 -3.15 4.08 -9.28
C THR A 249 -4.07 4.71 -8.24
N ASP A 250 -4.44 3.97 -7.20
CA ASP A 250 -5.55 4.29 -6.28
C ASP A 250 -6.93 4.31 -6.98
N ALA A 251 -7.02 3.66 -8.15
CA ALA A 251 -8.29 3.48 -8.84
C ALA A 251 -9.20 2.54 -8.03
N PRO A 252 -10.52 2.68 -8.15
CA PRO A 252 -11.29 3.70 -8.83
C PRO A 252 -11.73 4.85 -7.91
N LEU A 253 -11.07 5.05 -6.76
CA LEU A 253 -11.41 6.08 -5.78
C LEU A 253 -11.10 7.51 -6.28
N ARG A 254 -10.65 7.62 -7.54
CA ARG A 254 -10.41 8.89 -8.23
C ARG A 254 -11.20 9.00 -9.54
N PRO A 255 -11.39 10.22 -10.05
CA PRO A 255 -11.89 10.39 -11.42
C PRO A 255 -11.02 9.61 -12.42
N LYS A 256 -11.64 9.03 -13.45
CA LYS A 256 -10.92 8.27 -14.50
C LYS A 256 -9.76 9.04 -15.11
N THR A 257 -9.88 10.36 -15.26
CA THR A 257 -8.82 11.23 -15.76
C THR A 257 -7.56 11.16 -14.90
N GLY A 258 -7.69 11.05 -13.58
CA GLY A 258 -6.54 10.94 -12.68
C GLY A 258 -5.71 9.67 -12.90
N THR A 259 -6.36 8.53 -13.14
CA THR A 259 -5.68 7.27 -13.50
C THR A 259 -5.00 7.37 -14.86
N GLN A 260 -5.69 7.96 -15.85
CA GLN A 260 -5.15 8.17 -17.19
C GLN A 260 -3.92 9.06 -17.17
N ASP A 261 -3.99 10.18 -16.43
CA ASP A 261 -2.87 11.11 -16.27
C ASP A 261 -1.67 10.44 -15.57
N SER A 262 -1.91 9.66 -14.51
CA SER A 262 -0.85 8.93 -13.80
C SER A 262 -0.12 7.97 -14.73
N VAL A 263 -0.84 7.19 -15.52
CA VAL A 263 -0.24 6.27 -16.51
C VAL A 263 0.51 7.05 -17.59
N ALA A 264 -0.04 8.16 -18.09
CA ALA A 264 0.58 8.97 -19.13
C ALA A 264 1.87 9.63 -18.64
N ILE A 265 1.86 10.22 -17.46
CA ILE A 265 3.04 10.84 -16.83
C ILE A 265 4.14 9.79 -16.62
N PHE A 266 3.80 8.64 -16.04
CA PHE A 266 4.77 7.55 -15.83
C PHE A 266 5.38 7.06 -17.16
N LYS A 267 4.58 6.87 -18.20
CA LYS A 267 5.08 6.42 -19.51
C LYS A 267 6.01 7.45 -20.16
N ASN A 268 5.73 8.74 -20.01
CA ASN A 268 6.43 9.83 -20.71
C ASN A 268 7.60 10.44 -19.93
N THR A 269 7.73 10.20 -18.62
CA THR A 269 8.84 10.78 -17.82
C THR A 269 10.20 10.41 -18.40
N SER A 270 11.17 11.32 -18.29
CA SER A 270 12.59 11.07 -18.62
C SER A 270 13.43 10.69 -17.40
N ILE A 271 12.85 10.68 -16.19
CA ILE A 271 13.55 10.33 -14.94
C ILE A 271 13.98 8.87 -14.93
N PHE A 272 13.17 8.00 -15.51
CA PHE A 272 13.45 6.57 -15.61
C PHE A 272 13.86 6.16 -17.02
N THR A 273 14.89 5.34 -17.14
CA THR A 273 15.24 4.67 -18.39
C THR A 273 14.13 3.70 -18.80
N THR A 274 14.18 3.20 -20.03
CA THR A 274 13.23 2.20 -20.53
C THR A 274 13.23 0.94 -19.66
N GLU A 275 14.40 0.47 -19.25
CA GLU A 275 14.57 -0.70 -18.38
C GLU A 275 13.97 -0.44 -16.98
N GLU A 276 14.27 0.71 -16.38
CA GLU A 276 13.72 1.10 -15.08
C GLU A 276 12.19 1.19 -15.14
N LYS A 277 11.61 1.76 -16.20
CA LYS A 277 10.16 1.77 -16.41
C LYS A 277 9.58 0.36 -16.49
N GLN A 278 10.24 -0.56 -17.20
CA GLN A 278 9.80 -1.95 -17.27
C GLN A 278 9.87 -2.62 -15.89
N ASN A 279 10.91 -2.34 -15.10
CA ASN A 279 11.06 -2.86 -13.76
C ASN A 279 9.94 -2.34 -12.84
N ILE A 280 9.66 -1.04 -12.83
CA ILE A 280 8.62 -0.41 -12.02
C ILE A 280 7.22 -0.88 -12.46
N ALA A 281 6.97 -0.92 -13.77
CA ALA A 281 5.67 -1.31 -14.31
C ALA A 281 5.33 -2.78 -14.04
N TYR A 282 6.33 -3.66 -14.06
CA TYR A 282 6.06 -5.10 -14.06
C TYR A 282 7.00 -5.90 -13.16
N ASN A 283 8.33 -5.89 -13.39
CA ASN A 283 9.23 -6.88 -12.81
C ASN A 283 9.28 -6.81 -11.29
N ASN A 284 9.23 -5.60 -10.70
CA ASN A 284 9.26 -5.42 -9.25
C ASN A 284 8.00 -6.02 -8.60
N SER A 285 6.83 -5.73 -9.16
CA SER A 285 5.56 -6.29 -8.70
C SER A 285 5.47 -7.81 -8.92
N ALA A 286 5.97 -8.31 -10.06
CA ALA A 286 5.98 -9.74 -10.35
C ALA A 286 6.87 -10.55 -9.37
N ARG A 287 7.94 -9.95 -8.82
CA ARG A 287 8.73 -10.57 -7.74
C ARG A 287 7.97 -10.66 -6.43
N LEU A 288 7.13 -9.69 -6.13
CA LEU A 288 6.28 -9.67 -4.92
C LEU A 288 5.08 -10.60 -5.06
N PHE A 289 4.53 -10.69 -6.26
CA PHE A 289 3.27 -11.37 -6.57
C PHE A 289 3.47 -12.38 -7.70
N PRO A 290 3.95 -13.60 -7.38
CA PRO A 290 4.29 -14.62 -8.38
C PRO A 290 3.12 -15.04 -9.30
N ARG A 291 1.87 -14.72 -8.94
CA ARG A 291 0.70 -14.97 -9.79
C ARG A 291 0.84 -14.35 -11.19
N PHE A 292 1.49 -13.20 -11.30
CA PHE A 292 1.67 -12.49 -12.56
C PHE A 292 2.84 -13.02 -13.41
N THR A 293 3.63 -13.97 -12.91
CA THR A 293 4.74 -14.59 -13.65
C THR A 293 4.33 -15.85 -14.41
N LYS A 294 3.14 -16.40 -14.15
CA LYS A 294 2.66 -17.70 -14.66
C LYS A 294 1.84 -17.60 -15.95
N ASN A 295 2.04 -16.53 -16.74
CA ASN A 295 1.35 -16.41 -18.05
C ASN A 295 2.24 -16.83 -19.22
#